data_af12ed2b8c873780b483f43f6fa91ae1
#
_entry.id   af12ed2b8c873780b483f43f6fa91ae1
#
_cell.length_a   1.000
_cell.length_b   1.000
_cell.length_c   1.000
_cell.angle_alpha   90.00
_cell.angle_beta   90.00
_cell.angle_gamma   90.00
#
_symmetry.space_group_name_H-M   'P 1'
#
loop_
_entity.id
_entity.type
_entity.pdbx_description
1 polymer ?
#
loop_
_entity_poly.entity_id
_entity_poly.type
_entity_poly.pdbx_seq_one_letter_code
_entity_poly.pdbx_strand_id
1 'polypeptide(L)'
;MNSVTRFVIRIFLRLLPLLLLAGACACEDPLANRSIAKPEQKEKTEKSTGGKPRKYPEMGACQVIKARVEELSGLCMTKDSTALWAVGDEGAICKVSFSGAVTPVLKTRLDAEGITLNPATGDLYIAVEGDQMVCRLKAPDYQTLDTLFYIKEAVEEDFDNNGLEGISFYKDSLLFVGSQEDALLWTCKLDGTIVSRRSLMDETSLIEEIAGLCYDPVKNWLWVTDSDACKLFLFSAETFDLLASYDVPSIENAESICVDRTHGYVWVGSDEDSPKLYKFTFTF
;
A
#
# COMPACT_ATOMS: atom_id res chain seq x y z
N MET A 1 -11.40 -11.18 -17.13
CA MET A 1 -12.67 -11.14 -16.36
C MET A 1 -13.01 -9.67 -16.15
N ASN A 2 -14.27 -9.25 -16.23
CA ASN A 2 -14.63 -7.83 -16.08
C ASN A 2 -14.55 -7.42 -14.60
N SER A 3 -14.19 -6.15 -14.32
CA SER A 3 -14.07 -5.57 -12.97
C SER A 3 -15.27 -5.88 -12.04
N VAL A 4 -16.48 -5.89 -12.59
CA VAL A 4 -17.72 -6.26 -11.87
C VAL A 4 -17.67 -7.69 -11.30
N THR A 5 -16.97 -8.59 -11.96
CA THR A 5 -16.85 -10.00 -11.49
C THR A 5 -15.82 -10.11 -10.35
N ARG A 6 -14.74 -9.31 -10.40
CA ARG A 6 -13.73 -9.20 -9.31
C ARG A 6 -14.37 -8.65 -8.04
N PHE A 7 -15.16 -7.57 -8.16
CA PHE A 7 -15.88 -6.97 -7.04
C PHE A 7 -16.86 -7.95 -6.36
N VAL A 8 -17.60 -8.74 -7.14
CA VAL A 8 -18.55 -9.73 -6.59
C VAL A 8 -17.85 -10.87 -5.87
N ILE A 9 -16.66 -11.29 -6.32
CA ILE A 9 -15.89 -12.37 -5.67
C ILE A 9 -15.29 -11.86 -4.35
N ARG A 10 -14.72 -10.65 -4.31
CA ARG A 10 -14.21 -10.02 -3.06
C ARG A 10 -15.33 -9.87 -2.01
N ILE A 11 -16.56 -9.50 -2.40
CA ILE A 11 -17.70 -9.40 -1.47
C ILE A 11 -18.17 -10.77 -0.97
N PHE A 12 -18.16 -11.82 -1.80
CA PHE A 12 -18.62 -13.14 -1.38
C PHE A 12 -17.69 -13.82 -0.39
N LEU A 13 -16.38 -13.63 -0.51
CA LEU A 13 -15.39 -14.15 0.44
C LEU A 13 -15.43 -13.44 1.80
N ARG A 14 -15.79 -12.15 1.84
CA ARG A 14 -15.92 -11.38 3.10
C ARG A 14 -17.22 -11.68 3.88
N LEU A 15 -18.24 -12.28 3.28
CA LEU A 15 -19.53 -12.55 3.93
C LEU A 15 -19.69 -13.96 4.51
N LEU A 16 -18.72 -14.86 4.33
CA LEU A 16 -18.86 -16.25 4.76
C LEU A 16 -18.60 -16.58 6.25
N PRO A 17 -17.94 -15.77 7.09
CA PRO A 17 -17.74 -16.12 8.50
C PRO A 17 -18.87 -15.73 9.46
N LEU A 18 -19.99 -15.12 9.03
CA LEU A 18 -21.00 -14.58 9.97
C LEU A 18 -22.25 -15.42 10.20
N LEU A 19 -22.25 -16.69 9.82
CA LEU A 19 -23.45 -17.55 9.96
C LEU A 19 -23.16 -18.89 10.65
N LEU A 20 -22.64 -18.83 11.89
CA LEU A 20 -22.74 -19.97 12.85
C LEU A 20 -22.33 -19.52 14.25
N LEU A 21 -23.28 -19.01 15.04
CA LEU A 21 -23.36 -19.18 16.50
C LEU A 21 -24.53 -18.39 17.09
N ALA A 22 -25.71 -18.96 16.91
CA ALA A 22 -26.86 -18.65 17.76
C ALA A 22 -27.28 -19.94 18.46
N GLY A 23 -26.84 -20.11 19.68
CA GLY A 23 -27.24 -21.21 20.57
C GLY A 23 -27.35 -20.67 21.98
N ALA A 24 -28.58 -20.46 22.41
CA ALA A 24 -28.96 -19.96 23.71
C ALA A 24 -28.55 -20.86 24.88
N CYS A 25 -28.20 -20.26 25.99
CA CYS A 25 -28.57 -20.81 27.29
C CYS A 25 -28.75 -19.67 28.29
N ALA A 26 -29.98 -19.57 28.77
CA ALA A 26 -30.40 -18.71 29.87
C ALA A 26 -30.06 -19.40 31.19
N CYS A 27 -29.63 -18.65 32.20
CA CYS A 27 -29.87 -18.93 33.61
C CYS A 27 -29.87 -17.62 34.40
N GLU A 28 -30.89 -17.49 35.22
CA GLU A 28 -31.32 -16.35 36.03
C GLU A 28 -30.48 -16.13 37.29
N ASP A 29 -30.44 -14.87 37.69
CA ASP A 29 -30.31 -14.10 38.93
C ASP A 29 -30.20 -14.83 40.31
N PRO A 30 -29.92 -14.16 41.47
CA PRO A 30 -30.20 -12.78 41.84
C PRO A 30 -29.25 -12.04 42.84
N LEU A 31 -29.47 -10.71 42.96
CA LEU A 31 -29.27 -9.84 44.14
C LEU A 31 -27.86 -9.46 44.61
N ALA A 32 -27.52 -8.17 44.52
CA ALA A 32 -27.34 -7.30 45.69
C ALA A 32 -26.94 -5.85 45.34
N ASN A 33 -27.77 -5.01 45.78
CA ASN A 33 -27.68 -3.56 45.92
C ASN A 33 -26.45 -3.14 46.77
N ARG A 34 -25.53 -2.30 46.20
CA ARG A 34 -24.63 -1.46 47.00
C ARG A 34 -24.29 -0.19 46.21
N SER A 35 -24.87 0.92 46.70
CA SER A 35 -24.47 2.29 46.41
C SER A 35 -23.01 2.52 46.84
N ILE A 36 -22.14 3.00 45.93
CA ILE A 36 -20.85 3.57 46.28
C ILE A 36 -20.67 4.89 45.50
N ALA A 37 -20.28 5.90 46.28
CA ALA A 37 -20.12 7.30 45.93
C ALA A 37 -19.20 7.57 44.74
N LYS A 38 -19.51 8.66 43.99
CA LYS A 38 -18.66 9.28 43.00
C LYS A 38 -17.38 9.80 43.65
N PRO A 39 -16.19 9.53 43.03
CA PRO A 39 -14.98 10.28 43.35
C PRO A 39 -14.93 11.58 42.52
N GLU A 40 -14.59 12.66 43.18
CA GLU A 40 -14.30 13.99 42.62
C GLU A 40 -13.22 13.92 41.54
N GLN A 41 -13.49 14.53 40.40
CA GLN A 41 -12.49 14.82 39.38
C GLN A 41 -11.53 15.89 39.87
N LYS A 42 -10.31 15.52 40.22
CA LYS A 42 -9.19 16.45 40.32
C LYS A 42 -8.64 16.73 38.91
N GLU A 43 -8.85 17.94 38.47
CA GLU A 43 -8.18 18.54 37.32
C GLU A 43 -6.66 18.41 37.48
N LYS A 44 -6.05 17.51 36.72
CA LYS A 44 -4.61 17.45 36.60
C LYS A 44 -4.16 18.38 35.49
N THR A 45 -3.59 19.50 35.86
CA THR A 45 -2.78 20.36 35.00
C THR A 45 -1.67 19.49 34.36
N GLU A 46 -1.75 19.24 33.07
CA GLU A 46 -0.68 18.57 32.31
C GLU A 46 0.53 19.49 32.24
N LYS A 47 1.55 19.15 33.01
CA LYS A 47 2.89 19.67 32.79
C LYS A 47 3.40 19.10 31.47
N SER A 48 3.70 19.97 30.51
CA SER A 48 4.49 19.69 29.33
C SER A 48 5.80 18.97 29.72
N THR A 49 5.80 17.65 29.67
CA THR A 49 7.01 16.85 29.79
C THR A 49 7.64 16.79 28.40
N GLY A 50 8.85 17.34 28.26
CA GLY A 50 9.66 17.17 27.06
C GLY A 50 9.78 15.69 26.71
N GLY A 51 8.99 15.24 25.72
CA GLY A 51 9.00 13.87 25.26
C GLY A 51 10.34 13.52 24.63
N LYS A 52 10.85 12.31 24.91
CA LYS A 52 11.98 11.76 24.15
C LYS A 52 11.63 11.82 22.66
N PRO A 53 12.60 12.13 21.77
CA PRO A 53 12.36 12.12 20.34
C PRO A 53 11.77 10.76 19.96
N ARG A 54 10.62 10.77 19.25
CA ARG A 54 9.93 9.57 18.86
C ARG A 54 10.77 8.81 17.83
N LYS A 55 10.77 7.51 17.92
CA LYS A 55 11.64 6.66 17.10
C LYS A 55 11.12 6.52 15.67
N TYR A 56 9.79 6.63 15.47
CA TYR A 56 9.12 6.41 14.19
C TYR A 56 8.18 7.58 13.86
N PRO A 57 7.80 7.76 12.57
CA PRO A 57 6.92 8.85 12.14
C PRO A 57 5.55 8.81 12.81
N GLU A 58 4.95 9.98 12.93
CA GLU A 58 3.54 10.10 13.39
C GLU A 58 2.66 10.50 12.24
N MET A 59 1.59 9.73 12.06
CA MET A 59 0.51 10.04 11.15
C MET A 59 -0.39 11.13 11.74
N GLY A 60 -0.60 12.20 10.97
CA GLY A 60 -1.45 13.33 11.32
C GLY A 60 -2.71 13.39 10.49
N ALA A 61 -3.14 14.62 10.14
CA ALA A 61 -4.37 14.85 9.40
C ALA A 61 -4.33 14.25 7.98
N CYS A 62 -5.50 13.77 7.53
CA CYS A 62 -5.74 13.30 6.17
C CYS A 62 -6.53 14.33 5.37
N GLN A 63 -6.10 14.57 4.12
CA GLN A 63 -6.86 15.31 3.11
C GLN A 63 -7.22 14.36 1.98
N VAL A 64 -8.51 14.30 1.61
CA VAL A 64 -8.99 13.49 0.48
C VAL A 64 -9.04 14.35 -0.77
N ILE A 65 -8.46 13.85 -1.86
CA ILE A 65 -8.35 14.53 -3.16
C ILE A 65 -8.90 13.58 -4.23
N LYS A 66 -9.86 14.05 -5.02
CA LYS A 66 -10.36 13.27 -6.15
C LYS A 66 -9.32 13.23 -7.26
N ALA A 67 -8.95 12.05 -7.71
CA ALA A 67 -8.08 11.81 -8.84
C ALA A 67 -8.79 10.82 -9.79
N ARG A 68 -9.10 11.26 -11.00
CA ARG A 68 -9.81 10.42 -11.99
C ARG A 68 -8.81 9.56 -12.76
N VAL A 69 -8.12 8.68 -12.03
CA VAL A 69 -7.34 7.57 -12.60
C VAL A 69 -8.25 6.36 -12.46
N GLU A 70 -8.66 5.78 -13.58
CA GLU A 70 -9.52 4.60 -13.58
C GLU A 70 -8.78 3.44 -12.91
N GLU A 71 -9.41 2.84 -11.88
CA GLU A 71 -8.86 1.73 -11.10
C GLU A 71 -7.41 2.00 -10.65
N LEU A 72 -7.26 3.01 -9.75
CA LEU A 72 -5.97 3.53 -9.30
C LEU A 72 -5.25 2.52 -8.39
N SER A 73 -4.24 1.82 -8.92
CA SER A 73 -3.52 0.73 -8.24
C SER A 73 -2.10 1.10 -7.83
N GLY A 74 -1.39 1.96 -8.56
CA GLY A 74 0.00 2.28 -8.24
C GLY A 74 0.32 3.77 -8.19
N LEU A 75 1.21 4.17 -7.26
CA LEU A 75 1.70 5.54 -7.11
C LEU A 75 3.21 5.60 -6.88
N CYS A 76 3.89 6.55 -7.51
CA CYS A 76 5.23 6.98 -7.08
C CYS A 76 5.47 8.47 -7.34
N MET A 77 6.47 9.05 -6.69
CA MET A 77 6.85 10.45 -6.86
C MET A 77 7.51 10.69 -8.23
N THR A 78 7.21 11.82 -8.89
CA THR A 78 8.00 12.27 -10.04
C THR A 78 9.42 12.67 -9.60
N LYS A 79 10.39 12.61 -10.54
CA LYS A 79 11.81 12.90 -10.25
C LYS A 79 12.04 14.28 -9.64
N ASP A 80 11.25 15.27 -10.02
CA ASP A 80 11.30 16.64 -9.55
C ASP A 80 10.45 16.90 -8.28
N SER A 81 9.77 15.85 -7.77
CA SER A 81 8.88 15.90 -6.61
C SER A 81 7.75 16.93 -6.73
N THR A 82 7.25 17.19 -7.94
CA THR A 82 6.19 18.18 -8.20
C THR A 82 4.82 17.55 -8.46
N ALA A 83 4.78 16.22 -8.71
CA ALA A 83 3.58 15.46 -9.01
C ALA A 83 3.79 13.98 -8.65
N LEU A 84 2.76 13.18 -8.83
CA LEU A 84 2.78 11.74 -8.74
C LEU A 84 2.72 11.11 -10.13
N TRP A 85 3.42 10.02 -10.34
CA TRP A 85 3.09 9.03 -11.34
C TRP A 85 2.02 8.11 -10.78
N ALA A 86 1.10 7.70 -11.63
CA ALA A 86 0.04 6.77 -11.28
C ALA A 86 -0.19 5.77 -12.41
N VAL A 87 -0.56 4.55 -12.02
CA VAL A 87 -1.07 3.51 -12.91
C VAL A 87 -2.43 3.03 -12.41
N GLY A 88 -3.22 2.49 -13.31
CA GLY A 88 -4.46 1.79 -13.00
C GLY A 88 -4.48 0.46 -13.74
N ASP A 89 -5.17 -0.53 -13.19
CA ASP A 89 -5.19 -1.92 -13.67
C ASP A 89 -5.69 -2.07 -15.11
N GLU A 90 -6.57 -1.18 -15.57
CA GLU A 90 -6.96 -1.08 -17.00
C GLU A 90 -5.83 -0.57 -17.92
N GLY A 91 -4.60 -0.39 -17.40
CA GLY A 91 -3.39 -0.03 -18.14
C GLY A 91 -3.19 1.46 -18.40
N ALA A 92 -3.82 2.34 -17.63
CA ALA A 92 -3.56 3.77 -17.68
C ALA A 92 -2.21 4.09 -17.00
N ILE A 93 -1.37 4.89 -17.65
CA ILE A 93 -0.15 5.48 -17.07
C ILE A 93 -0.25 6.98 -17.20
N CYS A 94 -0.22 7.69 -16.09
CA CYS A 94 -0.47 9.13 -16.05
C CYS A 94 0.36 9.85 -14.99
N LYS A 95 0.39 11.19 -15.08
CA LYS A 95 0.84 12.08 -14.01
C LYS A 95 -0.36 12.68 -13.30
N VAL A 96 -0.31 12.73 -11.98
CA VAL A 96 -1.34 13.33 -11.15
C VAL A 96 -0.73 14.44 -10.33
N SER A 97 -1.26 15.66 -10.47
CA SER A 97 -0.84 16.78 -9.63
C SER A 97 -1.28 16.59 -8.20
N PHE A 98 -0.66 17.29 -7.26
CA PHE A 98 -1.06 17.28 -5.84
C PHE A 98 -2.48 17.83 -5.57
N SER A 99 -3.12 18.39 -6.59
CA SER A 99 -4.54 18.81 -6.55
C SER A 99 -5.49 17.82 -7.22
N GLY A 100 -4.98 16.70 -7.73
CA GLY A 100 -5.78 15.64 -8.37
C GLY A 100 -6.00 15.81 -9.89
N ALA A 101 -5.37 16.80 -10.52
CA ALA A 101 -5.45 16.93 -11.99
C ALA A 101 -4.62 15.84 -12.67
N VAL A 102 -5.26 15.06 -13.54
CA VAL A 102 -4.67 13.92 -14.25
C VAL A 102 -4.21 14.34 -15.64
N THR A 103 -2.97 13.98 -15.99
CA THR A 103 -2.39 14.15 -17.33
C THR A 103 -2.03 12.77 -17.88
N PRO A 104 -2.76 12.22 -18.85
CA PRO A 104 -2.45 10.94 -19.47
C PRO A 104 -1.07 10.97 -20.16
N VAL A 105 -0.31 9.88 -20.06
CA VAL A 105 1.00 9.72 -20.69
C VAL A 105 0.97 8.57 -21.67
N LEU A 106 0.51 7.40 -21.25
CA LEU A 106 0.40 6.21 -22.08
C LEU A 106 -0.84 5.40 -21.67
N LYS A 107 -1.52 4.77 -22.61
CA LYS A 107 -2.55 3.76 -22.36
C LYS A 107 -2.08 2.43 -22.94
N THR A 108 -2.07 1.42 -22.12
CA THR A 108 -1.67 0.04 -22.46
C THR A 108 -2.86 -0.91 -22.33
N ARG A 109 -2.62 -2.19 -22.39
CA ARG A 109 -3.59 -3.26 -22.04
C ARG A 109 -3.06 -4.10 -20.88
N LEU A 110 -2.06 -3.60 -20.17
CA LEU A 110 -1.47 -4.28 -19.03
C LEU A 110 -2.38 -4.13 -17.82
N ASP A 111 -2.44 -5.16 -17.04
CA ASP A 111 -3.00 -5.20 -15.70
C ASP A 111 -1.95 -4.59 -14.75
N ALA A 112 -1.89 -3.24 -14.71
CA ALA A 112 -0.78 -2.50 -14.10
C ALA A 112 -1.12 -2.11 -12.67
N GLU A 113 -0.49 -2.77 -11.69
CA GLU A 113 -0.82 -2.66 -10.28
C GLU A 113 0.16 -1.76 -9.50
N GLY A 114 1.43 -1.81 -9.84
CA GLY A 114 2.42 -0.99 -9.15
C GLY A 114 3.29 -0.17 -10.07
N ILE A 115 3.80 0.97 -9.58
CA ILE A 115 4.73 1.82 -10.32
C ILE A 115 5.81 2.37 -9.42
N THR A 116 7.06 2.39 -9.91
CA THR A 116 8.18 3.04 -9.23
C THR A 116 9.10 3.73 -10.22
N LEU A 117 9.90 4.68 -9.73
CA LEU A 117 10.82 5.47 -10.54
C LEU A 117 12.27 5.15 -10.19
N ASN A 118 13.11 4.95 -11.20
CA ASN A 118 14.56 4.97 -11.03
C ASN A 118 15.07 6.41 -10.91
N PRO A 119 15.58 6.83 -9.76
CA PRO A 119 15.98 8.22 -9.55
C PRO A 119 17.17 8.65 -10.42
N ALA A 120 18.01 7.70 -10.86
CA ALA A 120 19.18 7.99 -11.70
C ALA A 120 18.76 8.27 -13.15
N THR A 121 18.03 7.34 -13.78
CA THR A 121 17.66 7.41 -15.20
C THR A 121 16.35 8.15 -15.45
N GLY A 122 15.41 8.07 -14.52
CA GLY A 122 14.04 8.55 -14.68
C GLY A 122 13.10 7.53 -15.31
N ASP A 123 13.60 6.32 -15.64
CA ASP A 123 12.77 5.23 -16.13
C ASP A 123 11.75 4.82 -15.06
N LEU A 124 10.57 4.40 -15.50
CA LEU A 124 9.55 3.82 -14.64
C LEU A 124 9.57 2.31 -14.74
N TYR A 125 9.35 1.64 -13.61
CA TYR A 125 9.14 0.20 -13.55
C TYR A 125 7.72 -0.05 -13.06
N ILE A 126 7.05 -1.01 -13.68
CA ILE A 126 5.62 -1.29 -13.50
C ILE A 126 5.47 -2.77 -13.17
N ALA A 127 4.81 -3.09 -12.07
CA ALA A 127 4.36 -4.44 -11.76
C ALA A 127 3.07 -4.71 -12.53
N VAL A 128 2.99 -5.91 -13.13
CA VAL A 128 1.86 -6.34 -13.94
C VAL A 128 1.36 -7.67 -13.39
N GLU A 129 0.12 -7.68 -12.90
CA GLU A 129 -0.46 -8.84 -12.22
C GLU A 129 -0.75 -9.98 -13.20
N GLY A 130 -1.53 -9.74 -14.24
CA GLY A 130 -2.03 -10.79 -15.12
C GLY A 130 -0.96 -11.67 -15.77
N ASP A 131 0.23 -11.12 -16.01
CA ASP A 131 1.38 -11.84 -16.60
C ASP A 131 2.50 -12.09 -15.58
N GLN A 132 2.36 -11.69 -14.32
CA GLN A 132 3.36 -11.81 -13.25
C GLN A 132 4.73 -11.28 -13.67
N MET A 133 4.75 -10.08 -14.28
CA MET A 133 5.96 -9.52 -14.88
C MET A 133 6.24 -8.09 -14.41
N VAL A 134 7.48 -7.67 -14.59
CA VAL A 134 7.91 -6.28 -14.44
C VAL A 134 8.22 -5.69 -15.81
N CYS A 135 7.59 -4.57 -16.11
CA CYS A 135 7.84 -3.77 -17.30
C CYS A 135 8.68 -2.53 -16.98
N ARG A 136 9.39 -2.01 -18.01
CA ARG A 136 10.10 -0.74 -17.94
C ARG A 136 9.58 0.22 -18.98
N LEU A 137 9.16 1.41 -18.56
CA LEU A 137 8.80 2.53 -19.42
C LEU A 137 9.94 3.55 -19.45
N LYS A 138 10.55 3.75 -20.60
CA LYS A 138 11.79 4.52 -20.75
C LYS A 138 11.55 6.03 -20.73
N ALA A 139 12.39 6.74 -19.94
CA ALA A 139 12.51 8.19 -19.99
C ALA A 139 13.30 8.65 -21.24
N PRO A 140 13.17 9.93 -21.69
CA PRO A 140 12.34 10.96 -21.10
C PRO A 140 10.93 11.05 -21.71
N ASP A 141 10.70 10.38 -22.84
CA ASP A 141 9.46 10.50 -23.62
C ASP A 141 8.33 9.57 -23.17
N TYR A 142 8.66 8.51 -22.42
CA TYR A 142 7.73 7.52 -21.89
C TYR A 142 6.85 6.88 -22.96
N GLN A 143 7.44 6.57 -24.14
CA GLN A 143 6.76 5.93 -25.26
C GLN A 143 7.24 4.48 -25.50
N THR A 144 8.40 4.12 -24.96
CA THR A 144 8.97 2.78 -25.12
C THR A 144 8.75 1.98 -23.85
N LEU A 145 7.85 0.99 -23.93
CA LEU A 145 7.54 0.04 -22.87
C LEU A 145 8.12 -1.33 -23.23
N ASP A 146 9.02 -1.84 -22.42
CA ASP A 146 9.67 -3.15 -22.57
C ASP A 146 9.31 -4.07 -21.41
N THR A 147 9.02 -5.35 -21.65
CA THR A 147 9.04 -6.37 -20.60
C THR A 147 10.48 -6.54 -20.11
N LEU A 148 10.68 -6.40 -18.81
CA LEU A 148 12.00 -6.51 -18.21
C LEU A 148 12.29 -7.96 -17.78
N PHE A 149 11.39 -8.55 -16.98
CA PHE A 149 11.45 -9.94 -16.53
C PHE A 149 10.09 -10.41 -15.99
N TYR A 150 9.98 -11.71 -15.76
CA TYR A 150 8.85 -12.37 -15.10
C TYR A 150 9.28 -12.88 -13.74
N ILE A 151 8.39 -12.83 -12.76
CA ILE A 151 8.54 -13.54 -11.48
C ILE A 151 8.08 -14.99 -11.73
N LYS A 152 9.01 -15.87 -12.13
CA LYS A 152 8.71 -17.23 -12.56
C LYS A 152 7.97 -18.04 -11.51
N GLU A 153 8.29 -17.84 -10.23
CA GLU A 153 7.65 -18.53 -9.12
C GLU A 153 6.16 -18.19 -9.07
N ALA A 154 5.78 -16.90 -9.22
CA ALA A 154 4.40 -16.47 -9.23
C ALA A 154 3.63 -17.02 -10.45
N VAL A 155 4.29 -17.16 -11.61
CA VAL A 155 3.72 -17.80 -12.81
C VAL A 155 3.51 -19.30 -12.59
N GLU A 156 4.49 -19.99 -11.99
CA GLU A 156 4.46 -21.44 -11.76
C GLU A 156 3.48 -21.84 -10.65
N GLU A 157 3.30 -20.99 -9.63
CA GLU A 157 2.37 -21.20 -8.51
C GLU A 157 0.93 -20.75 -8.85
N ASP A 158 0.72 -20.12 -10.03
CA ASP A 158 -0.59 -19.69 -10.55
C ASP A 158 -1.35 -18.77 -9.57
N PHE A 159 -0.72 -17.64 -9.21
CA PHE A 159 -1.28 -16.69 -8.26
C PHE A 159 -2.60 -16.05 -8.73
N ASP A 160 -2.91 -16.15 -10.04
CA ASP A 160 -4.13 -15.59 -10.67
C ASP A 160 -4.32 -14.12 -10.25
N ASN A 161 -5.41 -13.79 -9.56
CA ASN A 161 -5.75 -12.43 -9.12
C ASN A 161 -5.11 -12.04 -7.77
N ASN A 162 -4.19 -12.82 -7.22
CA ASN A 162 -3.42 -12.49 -6.01
C ASN A 162 -1.94 -12.24 -6.36
N GLY A 163 -1.70 -11.77 -7.58
CA GLY A 163 -0.37 -11.65 -8.17
C GLY A 163 0.42 -10.43 -7.75
N LEU A 164 1.24 -9.93 -8.68
CA LEU A 164 2.14 -8.81 -8.44
C LEU A 164 1.38 -7.49 -8.33
N GLU A 165 1.51 -6.83 -7.19
CA GLU A 165 0.89 -5.55 -6.88
C GLU A 165 1.93 -4.46 -6.64
N GLY A 166 2.59 -4.53 -5.49
CA GLY A 166 3.54 -3.50 -5.09
C GLY A 166 4.88 -3.58 -5.81
N ILE A 167 5.44 -2.44 -6.22
CA ILE A 167 6.82 -2.36 -6.69
C ILE A 167 7.51 -1.11 -6.16
N SER A 168 8.78 -1.23 -5.73
CA SER A 168 9.57 -0.09 -5.33
C SER A 168 11.04 -0.21 -5.74
N PHE A 169 11.60 0.87 -6.29
CA PHE A 169 13.03 0.94 -6.58
C PHE A 169 13.83 0.96 -5.29
N TYR A 170 14.77 0.01 -5.15
CA TYR A 170 15.54 -0.20 -3.95
C TYR A 170 17.03 -0.07 -4.21
N LYS A 171 17.66 0.88 -3.50
CA LYS A 171 19.08 1.20 -3.67
C LYS A 171 19.44 1.45 -5.15
N ASP A 172 20.67 1.16 -5.54
CA ASP A 172 21.20 1.61 -6.84
C ASP A 172 20.67 0.83 -8.06
N SER A 173 20.18 -0.40 -7.88
CA SER A 173 19.82 -1.27 -9.01
C SER A 173 18.94 -2.47 -8.65
N LEU A 174 18.23 -2.40 -7.53
CA LEU A 174 17.34 -3.46 -7.09
C LEU A 174 15.89 -2.97 -7.12
N LEU A 175 14.97 -3.92 -7.18
CA LEU A 175 13.55 -3.72 -7.02
C LEU A 175 13.05 -4.57 -5.86
N PHE A 176 12.21 -4.00 -5.02
CA PHE A 176 11.24 -4.75 -4.25
C PHE A 176 10.02 -4.97 -5.13
N VAL A 177 9.54 -6.20 -5.20
CA VAL A 177 8.30 -6.58 -5.89
C VAL A 177 7.48 -7.38 -4.91
N GLY A 178 6.23 -6.98 -4.69
CA GLY A 178 5.32 -7.60 -3.75
C GLY A 178 4.14 -8.24 -4.44
N SER A 179 3.51 -9.22 -3.79
CA SER A 179 2.24 -9.78 -4.22
C SER A 179 1.22 -9.81 -3.11
N GLN A 180 -0.05 -9.93 -3.47
CA GLN A 180 -1.13 -10.17 -2.51
C GLN A 180 -0.96 -11.53 -1.86
N GLU A 181 -0.66 -12.58 -2.65
CA GLU A 181 -0.51 -13.94 -2.15
C GLU A 181 0.54 -14.02 -1.05
N ASP A 182 0.12 -14.44 0.16
CA ASP A 182 0.96 -14.64 1.35
C ASP A 182 1.86 -13.44 1.71
N ALA A 183 1.49 -12.20 1.32
CA ALA A 183 2.29 -10.99 1.46
C ALA A 183 3.76 -11.23 1.03
N LEU A 184 3.96 -11.89 -0.11
CA LEU A 184 5.30 -12.25 -0.61
C LEU A 184 6.04 -11.02 -1.12
N LEU A 185 7.32 -10.95 -0.77
CA LEU A 185 8.22 -9.88 -1.16
C LEU A 185 9.49 -10.47 -1.79
N TRP A 186 9.74 -10.13 -3.06
CA TRP A 186 10.98 -10.42 -3.76
C TRP A 186 11.90 -9.21 -3.77
N THR A 187 13.20 -9.45 -3.61
CA THR A 187 14.24 -8.50 -3.97
C THR A 187 14.86 -8.96 -5.28
N CYS A 188 14.70 -8.18 -6.33
CA CYS A 188 15.13 -8.55 -7.68
C CYS A 188 16.20 -7.59 -8.20
N LYS A 189 17.14 -8.10 -9.01
CA LYS A 189 17.96 -7.26 -9.89
C LYS A 189 17.15 -6.84 -11.11
N LEU A 190 17.63 -5.81 -11.82
CA LEU A 190 16.98 -5.34 -13.05
C LEU A 190 17.06 -6.35 -14.22
N ASP A 191 17.88 -7.39 -14.10
CA ASP A 191 17.94 -8.51 -15.05
C ASP A 191 16.99 -9.68 -14.69
N GLY A 192 16.19 -9.52 -13.64
CA GLY A 192 15.25 -10.52 -13.16
C GLY A 192 15.85 -11.56 -12.20
N THR A 193 17.14 -11.44 -11.85
CA THR A 193 17.75 -12.31 -10.84
C THR A 193 17.11 -12.06 -9.49
N ILE A 194 16.47 -13.05 -8.88
CA ILE A 194 15.94 -13.00 -7.53
C ILE A 194 17.11 -13.09 -6.54
N VAL A 195 17.24 -12.06 -5.71
CA VAL A 195 18.27 -11.98 -4.65
C VAL A 195 17.73 -12.58 -3.34
N SER A 196 16.46 -12.34 -3.04
CA SER A 196 15.77 -12.92 -1.88
C SER A 196 14.26 -12.99 -2.13
N ARG A 197 13.61 -13.95 -1.45
CA ARG A 197 12.14 -14.08 -1.33
C ARG A 197 11.80 -14.28 0.14
N ARG A 198 10.72 -13.68 0.58
CA ARG A 198 10.17 -13.85 1.93
C ARG A 198 8.69 -13.53 1.96
N SER A 199 7.98 -14.03 2.96
CA SER A 199 6.67 -13.53 3.34
C SER A 199 6.82 -12.50 4.46
N LEU A 200 6.15 -11.36 4.38
CA LEU A 200 6.09 -10.40 5.48
C LEU A 200 5.18 -10.89 6.61
N MET A 201 4.35 -11.91 6.36
CA MET A 201 3.56 -12.59 7.39
C MET A 201 4.45 -13.36 8.40
N ASP A 202 5.69 -13.71 8.01
CA ASP A 202 6.66 -14.30 8.92
C ASP A 202 7.16 -13.30 9.97
N GLU A 203 7.10 -12.00 9.67
CA GLU A 203 7.57 -10.93 10.56
C GLU A 203 6.45 -10.40 11.48
N THR A 204 5.20 -10.51 11.05
CA THR A 204 4.03 -10.08 11.84
C THR A 204 2.75 -10.72 11.35
N SER A 205 1.90 -11.12 12.29
CA SER A 205 0.55 -11.61 11.99
C SER A 205 -0.48 -10.49 11.74
N LEU A 206 -0.04 -9.24 11.65
CA LEU A 206 -0.92 -8.10 11.39
C LEU A 206 -1.08 -7.79 9.90
N ILE A 207 -0.17 -8.28 9.06
CA ILE A 207 -0.21 -8.11 7.62
C ILE A 207 -0.90 -9.30 6.97
N GLU A 208 -1.69 -9.04 5.94
CA GLU A 208 -2.44 -10.05 5.18
C GLU A 208 -1.96 -10.11 3.73
N GLU A 209 -1.60 -8.95 3.14
CA GLU A 209 -1.17 -8.84 1.75
C GLU A 209 -0.19 -7.68 1.54
N ILE A 210 0.40 -7.59 0.35
CA ILE A 210 1.12 -6.40 -0.13
C ILE A 210 0.34 -5.82 -1.31
N ALA A 211 -0.45 -4.77 -1.07
CA ALA A 211 -1.13 -4.04 -2.13
C ALA A 211 -0.23 -2.94 -2.73
N GLY A 212 0.62 -2.31 -1.94
CA GLY A 212 1.54 -1.27 -2.45
C GLY A 212 2.84 -1.17 -1.68
N LEU A 213 3.90 -0.73 -2.35
CA LEU A 213 5.25 -0.60 -1.79
C LEU A 213 5.87 0.77 -2.04
N CYS A 214 6.55 1.33 -1.04
CA CYS A 214 7.39 2.50 -1.20
C CYS A 214 8.66 2.41 -0.33
N TYR A 215 9.83 2.37 -0.95
CA TYR A 215 11.10 2.45 -0.26
C TYR A 215 11.48 3.90 0.05
N ASP A 216 11.82 4.16 1.30
CA ASP A 216 12.32 5.43 1.80
C ASP A 216 13.84 5.35 2.02
N PRO A 217 14.66 5.90 1.10
CA PRO A 217 16.10 5.77 1.17
C PRO A 217 16.74 6.56 2.31
N VAL A 218 16.05 7.58 2.85
CA VAL A 218 16.60 8.45 3.92
C VAL A 218 16.76 7.69 5.22
N LYS A 219 15.84 6.77 5.50
CA LYS A 219 15.83 5.97 6.73
C LYS A 219 16.04 4.49 6.50
N ASN A 220 16.19 4.07 5.25
CA ASN A 220 16.23 2.66 4.85
C ASN A 220 15.00 1.90 5.36
N TRP A 221 13.82 2.47 5.09
CA TRP A 221 12.53 1.93 5.46
C TRP A 221 11.75 1.44 4.24
N LEU A 222 10.94 0.42 4.44
CA LEU A 222 9.96 -0.04 3.47
C LEU A 222 8.56 0.21 4.02
N TRP A 223 7.80 1.02 3.30
CA TRP A 223 6.39 1.25 3.55
C TRP A 223 5.56 0.28 2.71
N VAL A 224 4.53 -0.27 3.33
CA VAL A 224 3.63 -1.23 2.71
C VAL A 224 2.19 -0.79 2.97
N THR A 225 1.36 -0.84 1.93
CA THR A 225 -0.08 -0.73 2.05
C THR A 225 -0.67 -2.12 2.04
N ASP A 226 -1.61 -2.38 2.93
CA ASP A 226 -2.38 -3.60 3.03
C ASP A 226 -3.86 -3.21 3.03
N SER A 227 -4.56 -3.58 1.98
CA SER A 227 -5.96 -3.24 1.77
C SER A 227 -6.87 -4.05 2.67
N ASP A 228 -6.60 -5.36 2.82
CA ASP A 228 -7.40 -6.27 3.64
C ASP A 228 -7.28 -5.97 5.14
N ALA A 229 -6.07 -5.71 5.64
CA ALA A 229 -5.86 -5.27 7.03
C ALA A 229 -6.28 -3.80 7.27
N CYS A 230 -6.56 -3.02 6.23
CA CYS A 230 -6.83 -1.57 6.31
C CYS A 230 -5.70 -0.82 7.03
N LYS A 231 -4.44 -1.09 6.69
CA LYS A 231 -3.26 -0.56 7.38
C LYS A 231 -2.16 -0.09 6.43
N LEU A 232 -1.35 0.84 6.95
CA LEU A 232 -0.02 1.10 6.44
C LEU A 232 0.99 0.49 7.41
N PHE A 233 1.96 -0.23 6.87
CA PHE A 233 3.05 -0.80 7.65
C PHE A 233 4.37 -0.11 7.33
N LEU A 234 5.23 -0.03 8.32
CA LEU A 234 6.58 0.46 8.21
C LEU A 234 7.55 -0.63 8.66
N PHE A 235 8.36 -1.13 7.74
CA PHE A 235 9.39 -2.12 8.00
C PHE A 235 10.79 -1.53 7.86
N SER A 236 11.77 -2.15 8.51
CA SER A 236 13.18 -1.99 8.17
C SER A 236 13.42 -2.60 6.79
N ALA A 237 13.95 -1.86 5.83
CA ALA A 237 14.25 -2.40 4.49
C ALA A 237 15.51 -3.31 4.48
N GLU A 238 16.18 -3.47 5.60
CA GLU A 238 17.37 -4.33 5.75
C GLU A 238 17.05 -5.63 6.48
N THR A 239 16.35 -5.53 7.62
CA THR A 239 16.03 -6.70 8.46
C THR A 239 14.61 -7.18 8.28
N PHE A 240 13.74 -6.35 7.73
CA PHE A 240 12.29 -6.51 7.59
C PHE A 240 11.52 -6.60 8.91
N ASP A 241 12.17 -6.24 10.03
CA ASP A 241 11.46 -6.06 11.29
C ASP A 241 10.33 -5.03 11.13
N LEU A 242 9.15 -5.34 11.68
CA LEU A 242 8.06 -4.37 11.79
C LEU A 242 8.45 -3.24 12.75
N LEU A 243 8.43 -2.01 12.27
CA LEU A 243 8.80 -0.81 13.03
C LEU A 243 7.58 -0.05 13.56
N ALA A 244 6.54 0.06 12.74
CA ALA A 244 5.27 0.72 13.08
C ALA A 244 4.14 0.25 12.16
N SER A 245 2.89 0.45 12.59
CA SER A 245 1.70 0.30 11.77
C SER A 245 0.73 1.44 12.06
N TYR A 246 -0.08 1.80 11.04
CA TYR A 246 -1.02 2.92 11.10
C TYR A 246 -2.37 2.45 10.54
N ASP A 247 -3.43 2.63 11.31
CA ASP A 247 -4.78 2.26 10.87
C ASP A 247 -5.32 3.28 9.86
N VAL A 248 -5.87 2.80 8.75
CA VAL A 248 -6.50 3.62 7.70
C VAL A 248 -7.91 3.10 7.35
N PRO A 249 -8.78 2.87 8.33
CA PRO A 249 -10.04 2.14 8.13
C PRO A 249 -11.06 2.92 7.27
N SER A 250 -10.81 4.17 6.95
CA SER A 250 -11.65 5.01 6.08
C SER A 250 -11.29 4.93 4.60
N ILE A 251 -10.25 4.17 4.26
CA ILE A 251 -9.85 3.95 2.87
C ILE A 251 -10.35 2.58 2.45
N GLU A 252 -11.25 2.58 1.49
CA GLU A 252 -11.71 1.37 0.83
C GLU A 252 -10.72 1.04 -0.30
N ASN A 253 -10.25 -0.20 -0.38
CA ASN A 253 -9.24 -0.66 -1.34
C ASN A 253 -8.02 0.27 -1.42
N ALA A 254 -7.22 0.31 -0.35
CA ALA A 254 -5.98 1.07 -0.30
C ALA A 254 -4.88 0.32 -1.07
N GLU A 255 -4.66 0.65 -2.36
CA GLU A 255 -3.81 -0.14 -3.25
C GLU A 255 -2.38 0.41 -3.38
N SER A 256 -2.17 1.68 -3.18
CA SER A 256 -0.86 2.28 -3.42
C SER A 256 -0.36 3.19 -2.32
N ILE A 257 0.98 3.34 -2.23
CA ILE A 257 1.61 4.22 -1.26
C ILE A 257 2.79 4.98 -1.88
N CYS A 258 2.89 6.27 -1.60
CA CYS A 258 4.04 7.09 -1.98
C CYS A 258 4.45 8.02 -0.84
N VAL A 259 5.71 7.95 -0.45
CA VAL A 259 6.29 8.79 0.63
C VAL A 259 6.92 10.04 0.07
N ASP A 260 6.38 11.18 0.45
CA ASP A 260 6.86 12.52 0.10
C ASP A 260 7.54 13.18 1.30
N ARG A 261 8.82 12.88 1.49
CA ARG A 261 9.59 13.48 2.57
C ARG A 261 9.82 14.98 2.39
N THR A 262 9.82 15.46 1.15
CA THR A 262 10.07 16.88 0.84
C THR A 262 8.96 17.75 1.43
N HIS A 263 7.74 17.30 1.38
CA HIS A 263 6.58 18.03 1.85
C HIS A 263 5.98 17.48 3.16
N GLY A 264 6.52 16.39 3.68
CA GLY A 264 6.04 15.77 4.92
C GLY A 264 4.71 15.03 4.76
N TYR A 265 4.53 14.33 3.63
CA TYR A 265 3.30 13.60 3.32
C TYR A 265 3.55 12.12 3.03
N VAL A 266 2.54 11.32 3.30
CA VAL A 266 2.37 9.98 2.72
C VAL A 266 1.05 10.01 1.92
N TRP A 267 1.15 9.63 0.66
CA TRP A 267 0.04 9.53 -0.26
C TRP A 267 -0.39 8.07 -0.36
N VAL A 268 -1.70 7.85 -0.32
CA VAL A 268 -2.31 6.53 -0.53
C VAL A 268 -3.34 6.69 -1.64
N GLY A 269 -3.29 5.84 -2.64
CA GLY A 269 -4.31 5.74 -3.68
C GLY A 269 -5.30 4.66 -3.33
N SER A 270 -6.55 4.84 -3.71
CA SER A 270 -7.59 3.83 -3.54
C SER A 270 -8.27 3.52 -4.85
N ASP A 271 -8.55 2.25 -5.06
CA ASP A 271 -9.42 1.73 -6.13
C ASP A 271 -10.86 1.63 -5.62
N GLU A 272 -11.55 2.77 -5.62
CA GLU A 272 -12.96 2.89 -5.30
C GLU A 272 -13.74 3.21 -6.59
N ASP A 273 -15.08 3.08 -6.57
CA ASP A 273 -15.96 3.57 -7.68
C ASP A 273 -15.64 5.00 -8.14
N SER A 274 -15.06 5.81 -7.28
CA SER A 274 -14.55 7.14 -7.55
C SER A 274 -13.15 7.28 -6.98
N PRO A 275 -12.11 6.93 -7.73
CA PRO A 275 -10.73 6.87 -7.27
C PRO A 275 -10.25 8.15 -6.57
N LYS A 276 -9.53 7.98 -5.48
CA LYS A 276 -9.09 9.07 -4.60
C LYS A 276 -7.62 8.94 -4.23
N LEU A 277 -7.03 10.10 -3.95
CA LEU A 277 -5.76 10.20 -3.25
C LEU A 277 -6.04 10.65 -1.81
N TYR A 278 -5.49 9.91 -0.87
CA TYR A 278 -5.48 10.26 0.54
C TYR A 278 -4.09 10.78 0.89
N LYS A 279 -4.03 12.05 1.27
CA LYS A 279 -2.78 12.73 1.62
C LYS A 279 -2.71 12.88 3.14
N PHE A 280 -1.90 12.08 3.78
CA PHE A 280 -1.65 12.15 5.21
C PHE A 280 -0.45 13.05 5.50
N THR A 281 -0.57 13.94 6.49
CA THR A 281 0.61 14.60 7.06
C THR A 281 1.38 13.62 7.92
N PHE A 282 2.71 13.62 7.80
CA PHE A 282 3.59 12.82 8.65
C PHE A 282 4.70 13.68 9.25
N THR A 283 4.96 13.45 10.53
CA THR A 283 6.14 14.00 11.20
C THR A 283 7.22 12.92 11.19
N PHE A 284 8.16 13.03 10.26
CA PHE A 284 9.23 12.06 10.03
C PHE A 284 10.40 12.20 11.01
#